data_8d15ea7da927dcda2dc2bba12e085795
#
_entry.id   8d15ea7da927dcda2dc2bba12e085795
#
_cell.length_a   1.000
_cell.length_b   1.000
_cell.length_c   1.000
_cell.angle_alpha   90.00
_cell.angle_beta   90.00
_cell.angle_gamma   90.00
#
_symmetry.space_group_name_H-M   'P 1'
#
loop_
_entity.id
_entity.type
_entity.pdbx_description
1 polymer ?
#
loop_
_entity_poly.entity_id
_entity_poly.type
_entity_poly.pdbx_seq_one_letter_code
_entity_poly.pdbx_strand_id
1 'polypeptide(L)'
;YSPHRPGMVGDEFGGDALDAPGLDLLPLVVGSEGMLAITLEVTVKLTPKPQLARCIMASFDDLRKAGDAVAAVIAAGIIPAGLEMMDKPMTAAVEDFVHAGYDLNAEAILLCESDGTPEEVEEEIGRMSAVLQGCGATAIAVSKDEAERLRFWSGRKNAFPASGRISPDYMCMDSTIPRKRLADILLAIAEMEKKYSLRCANVFHAGDGNLHPLILFDANDPDQLHRCELFGADILETSVAMG
;
A
#
# COMPACT_ATOMS: atom_id res chain seq x y z
N TYR A 1 -2.02 17.36 2.12
CA TYR A 1 -1.99 18.27 0.96
C TYR A 1 -1.20 19.51 1.34
N SER A 2 -0.01 19.69 0.74
CA SER A 2 0.70 20.95 0.85
C SER A 2 0.39 21.78 -0.42
N PRO A 3 -0.17 22.95 -0.32
CA PRO A 3 -0.43 23.82 -1.48
C PRO A 3 0.86 24.30 -2.18
N HIS A 4 2.01 24.00 -1.62
CA HIS A 4 3.33 24.33 -2.19
C HIS A 4 4.23 23.11 -2.10
N ARG A 5 4.36 22.38 -3.21
CA ARG A 5 5.47 21.44 -3.42
C ARG A 5 6.58 22.18 -4.18
N PRO A 6 7.75 22.44 -3.58
CA PRO A 6 8.89 22.95 -4.33
C PRO A 6 9.23 22.00 -5.47
N GLY A 7 9.26 22.50 -6.70
CA GLY A 7 9.61 21.72 -7.90
C GLY A 7 8.44 21.25 -8.77
N MET A 8 7.18 21.42 -8.38
CA MET A 8 6.08 21.29 -9.32
C MET A 8 6.09 22.47 -10.28
N VAL A 9 6.30 22.19 -11.55
CA VAL A 9 6.05 23.17 -12.61
C VAL A 9 4.55 23.22 -12.78
N GLY A 10 3.94 24.34 -12.49
CA GLY A 10 2.54 24.57 -12.76
C GLY A 10 2.27 24.59 -14.25
N ASP A 11 1.03 24.46 -14.57
CA ASP A 11 0.49 24.56 -15.90
C ASP A 11 0.64 26.01 -16.44
N GLU A 12 1.15 26.15 -17.65
CA GLU A 12 1.27 27.44 -18.33
C GLU A 12 -0.10 28.08 -18.66
N PHE A 13 -1.20 27.36 -18.48
CA PHE A 13 -2.52 27.75 -18.99
C PHE A 13 -3.56 28.08 -17.93
N GLY A 14 -3.36 27.83 -16.64
CA GLY A 14 -4.48 27.85 -15.74
C GLY A 14 -4.33 28.48 -14.36
N GLY A 15 -3.26 29.09 -14.01
CA GLY A 15 -3.06 29.57 -12.63
C GLY A 15 -2.67 28.46 -11.67
N ASP A 16 -2.35 27.30 -12.18
CA ASP A 16 -1.89 26.14 -11.43
C ASP A 16 -0.36 26.07 -11.33
N ALA A 17 0.33 27.06 -11.88
CA ALA A 17 1.77 27.24 -11.72
C ALA A 17 2.08 27.64 -10.28
N LEU A 18 3.20 27.12 -9.73
CA LEU A 18 3.67 27.49 -8.38
C LEU A 18 3.79 29.00 -8.16
N ASP A 19 4.02 29.76 -9.22
CA ASP A 19 4.22 31.22 -9.23
C ASP A 19 2.97 31.96 -9.74
N ALA A 20 1.89 31.25 -10.10
CA ALA A 20 0.66 31.92 -10.55
C ALA A 20 -0.01 32.61 -9.37
N PRO A 21 -0.54 33.81 -9.58
CA PRO A 21 -1.29 34.52 -8.53
C PRO A 21 -2.60 33.77 -8.24
N GLY A 22 -2.79 33.31 -7.00
CA GLY A 22 -4.02 32.66 -6.57
C GLY A 22 -3.80 31.37 -5.81
N LEU A 23 -4.89 30.60 -5.69
CA LEU A 23 -4.87 29.28 -5.04
C LEU A 23 -4.45 28.22 -6.07
N ASP A 24 -3.57 27.31 -5.65
CA ASP A 24 -3.30 26.09 -6.42
C ASP A 24 -4.51 25.16 -6.35
N LEU A 25 -5.27 25.11 -7.44
CA LEU A 25 -6.48 24.29 -7.55
C LEU A 25 -6.20 22.87 -8.04
N LEU A 26 -5.01 22.60 -8.56
CA LEU A 26 -4.66 21.29 -9.09
C LEU A 26 -4.72 20.19 -8.02
N PRO A 27 -4.14 20.37 -6.81
CA PRO A 27 -4.27 19.40 -5.72
C PRO A 27 -5.73 19.13 -5.32
N LEU A 28 -6.59 20.15 -5.38
CA LEU A 28 -8.02 20.00 -5.08
C LEU A 28 -8.71 19.09 -6.09
N VAL A 29 -8.43 19.29 -7.39
CA VAL A 29 -9.02 18.47 -8.47
C VAL A 29 -8.46 17.04 -8.42
N VAL A 30 -7.14 16.88 -8.25
CA VAL A 30 -6.48 15.56 -8.14
C VAL A 30 -7.04 14.75 -6.97
N GLY A 31 -7.29 15.36 -5.82
CA GLY A 31 -7.83 14.70 -4.63
C GLY A 31 -9.36 14.58 -4.61
N SER A 32 -10.07 15.00 -5.65
CA SER A 32 -11.53 15.08 -5.64
C SER A 32 -12.26 13.79 -6.01
N GLU A 33 -11.54 12.73 -6.40
CA GLU A 33 -12.11 11.45 -6.88
C GLU A 33 -13.17 11.62 -7.99
N GLY A 34 -13.02 12.66 -8.84
CA GLY A 34 -13.97 12.99 -9.87
C GLY A 34 -15.23 13.75 -9.40
N MET A 35 -15.32 14.11 -8.10
CA MET A 35 -16.50 14.76 -7.52
C MET A 35 -16.61 16.24 -7.87
N LEU A 36 -15.50 16.92 -8.16
CA LEU A 36 -15.49 18.37 -8.41
C LEU A 36 -15.40 18.76 -9.89
N ALA A 37 -14.88 17.87 -10.75
CA ALA A 37 -14.69 18.18 -12.15
C ALA A 37 -14.63 16.91 -13.00
N ILE A 38 -14.88 17.06 -14.30
CA ILE A 38 -14.60 16.04 -15.32
C ILE A 38 -13.33 16.47 -16.05
N THR A 39 -12.25 15.72 -15.91
CA THR A 39 -10.98 15.99 -16.59
C THR A 39 -11.08 15.59 -18.05
N LEU A 40 -10.93 16.55 -18.98
CA LEU A 40 -10.98 16.34 -20.43
C LEU A 40 -9.58 16.23 -21.06
N GLU A 41 -8.63 17.00 -20.55
CA GLU A 41 -7.25 17.06 -21.06
C GLU A 41 -6.28 17.17 -19.88
N VAL A 42 -5.13 16.53 -20.01
CA VAL A 42 -4.05 16.58 -19.01
C VAL A 42 -2.73 16.82 -19.72
N THR A 43 -2.01 17.87 -19.29
CA THR A 43 -0.62 18.08 -19.69
C THR A 43 0.30 17.54 -18.59
N VAL A 44 1.22 16.64 -18.95
CA VAL A 44 2.12 15.99 -18.00
C VAL A 44 3.59 16.26 -18.36
N LYS A 45 4.42 16.36 -17.33
CA LYS A 45 5.87 16.36 -17.51
C LYS A 45 6.34 14.92 -17.64
N LEU A 46 7.02 14.62 -18.75
CA LEU A 46 7.59 13.30 -18.97
C LEU A 46 8.86 13.10 -18.13
N THR A 47 9.00 11.92 -17.56
CA THR A 47 10.22 11.47 -16.90
C THR A 47 10.88 10.35 -17.72
N PRO A 48 12.22 10.20 -17.69
CA PRO A 48 12.87 9.06 -18.31
C PRO A 48 12.31 7.74 -17.78
N LYS A 49 12.14 6.76 -18.69
CA LYS A 49 11.76 5.40 -18.26
C LYS A 49 12.95 4.78 -17.52
N PRO A 50 12.73 4.14 -16.37
CA PRO A 50 13.78 3.42 -15.65
C PRO A 50 14.44 2.36 -16.54
N GLN A 51 15.76 2.20 -16.42
CA GLN A 51 16.52 1.21 -17.17
C GLN A 51 16.39 -0.18 -16.57
N LEU A 52 16.26 -0.25 -15.25
CA LEU A 52 16.12 -1.47 -14.46
C LEU A 52 15.08 -1.25 -13.36
N ALA A 53 14.36 -2.31 -13.01
CA ALA A 53 13.57 -2.39 -11.78
C ALA A 53 13.80 -3.75 -11.12
N ARG A 54 13.94 -3.77 -9.79
CA ARG A 54 14.04 -4.99 -8.99
C ARG A 54 13.14 -4.92 -7.78
N CYS A 55 12.57 -6.05 -7.41
CA CYS A 55 11.68 -6.18 -6.28
C CYS A 55 12.26 -7.09 -5.20
N ILE A 56 12.20 -6.65 -3.96
CA ILE A 56 12.42 -7.47 -2.78
C ILE A 56 11.08 -8.01 -2.33
N MET A 57 11.03 -9.30 -2.02
CA MET A 57 9.96 -9.95 -1.29
C MET A 57 10.51 -10.33 0.09
N ALA A 58 9.96 -9.73 1.15
CA ALA A 58 10.40 -9.96 2.53
C ALA A 58 9.26 -10.53 3.36
N SER A 59 9.55 -11.61 4.10
CA SER A 59 8.60 -12.28 4.99
C SER A 59 8.84 -11.84 6.44
N PHE A 60 7.77 -11.68 7.21
CA PHE A 60 7.81 -11.35 8.63
C PHE A 60 6.90 -12.28 9.42
N ASP A 61 7.36 -12.70 10.60
CA ASP A 61 6.62 -13.55 11.54
C ASP A 61 5.74 -12.74 12.51
N ASP A 62 5.69 -11.42 12.36
CA ASP A 62 4.98 -10.49 13.23
C ASP A 62 4.56 -9.23 12.45
N LEU A 63 3.28 -8.82 12.57
CA LEU A 63 2.73 -7.65 11.90
C LEU A 63 3.39 -6.34 12.34
N ARG A 64 3.79 -6.23 13.63
CA ARG A 64 4.47 -5.06 14.15
C ARG A 64 5.84 -4.90 13.52
N LYS A 65 6.62 -6.00 13.41
CA LYS A 65 7.92 -5.98 12.74
C LYS A 65 7.80 -5.51 11.29
N ALA A 66 6.77 -5.99 10.57
CA ALA A 66 6.53 -5.56 9.19
C ALA A 66 6.19 -4.07 9.10
N GLY A 67 5.31 -3.57 9.97
CA GLY A 67 4.97 -2.15 10.03
C GLY A 67 6.15 -1.26 10.42
N ASP A 68 6.94 -1.67 11.40
CA ASP A 68 8.16 -0.97 11.82
C ASP A 68 9.22 -0.97 10.69
N ALA A 69 9.31 -2.06 9.91
CA ALA A 69 10.21 -2.15 8.76
C ALA A 69 9.84 -1.14 7.66
N VAL A 70 8.55 -0.93 7.38
CA VAL A 70 8.08 0.11 6.46
C VAL A 70 8.55 1.49 6.93
N ALA A 71 8.31 1.81 8.21
CA ALA A 71 8.75 3.08 8.79
C ALA A 71 10.29 3.24 8.74
N ALA A 72 11.04 2.16 9.00
CA ALA A 72 12.49 2.17 8.98
C ALA A 72 13.07 2.39 7.58
N VAL A 73 12.49 1.80 6.52
CA VAL A 73 12.90 2.05 5.13
C VAL A 73 12.79 3.54 4.80
N ILE A 74 11.65 4.15 5.13
CA ILE A 74 11.45 5.59 4.88
C ILE A 74 12.38 6.43 5.75
N ALA A 75 12.57 6.08 7.03
CA ALA A 75 13.47 6.80 7.93
C ALA A 75 14.94 6.71 7.51
N ALA A 76 15.34 5.67 6.78
CA ALA A 76 16.66 5.53 6.18
C ALA A 76 16.87 6.44 4.95
N GLY A 77 15.89 7.28 4.59
CA GLY A 77 15.93 8.16 3.42
C GLY A 77 15.80 7.42 2.09
N ILE A 78 15.27 6.20 2.10
CA ILE A 78 14.99 5.43 0.91
C ILE A 78 13.57 5.77 0.43
N ILE A 79 13.42 6.05 -0.85
CA ILE A 79 12.13 6.33 -1.50
C ILE A 79 11.89 5.24 -2.54
N PRO A 80 11.38 4.07 -2.14
CA PRO A 80 11.19 2.96 -3.07
C PRO A 80 10.16 3.32 -4.15
N ALA A 81 10.32 2.74 -5.34
CA ALA A 81 9.35 2.84 -6.43
C ALA A 81 8.00 2.20 -6.07
N GLY A 82 8.02 1.24 -5.14
CA GLY A 82 6.84 0.63 -4.54
C GLY A 82 7.18 0.00 -3.19
N LEU A 83 6.29 0.17 -2.23
CA LEU A 83 6.40 -0.46 -0.90
C LEU A 83 5.01 -0.88 -0.45
N GLU A 84 4.73 -2.16 -0.66
CA GLU A 84 3.42 -2.77 -0.49
C GLU A 84 3.44 -3.83 0.60
N MET A 85 2.29 -4.03 1.24
CA MET A 85 2.14 -5.04 2.28
C MET A 85 0.89 -5.89 2.06
N MET A 86 1.01 -7.17 2.36
CA MET A 86 -0.11 -8.11 2.51
C MET A 86 0.03 -8.86 3.82
N ASP A 87 -1.08 -9.01 4.56
CA ASP A 87 -1.12 -9.86 5.74
C ASP A 87 -1.29 -11.34 5.37
N LYS A 88 -1.27 -12.21 6.37
CA LYS A 88 -1.37 -13.66 6.19
C LYS A 88 -2.68 -14.10 5.50
N PRO A 89 -3.88 -13.60 5.88
CA PRO A 89 -5.12 -13.95 5.17
C PRO A 89 -5.09 -13.58 3.69
N MET A 90 -4.61 -12.38 3.37
CA MET A 90 -4.48 -11.93 1.98
C MET A 90 -3.41 -12.74 1.24
N THR A 91 -2.26 -12.97 1.84
CA THR A 91 -1.17 -13.79 1.26
C THR A 91 -1.66 -15.19 0.91
N ALA A 92 -2.42 -15.83 1.80
CA ALA A 92 -2.98 -17.17 1.54
C ALA A 92 -3.95 -17.16 0.35
N ALA A 93 -4.84 -16.16 0.28
CA ALA A 93 -5.79 -16.04 -0.84
C ALA A 93 -5.09 -15.82 -2.19
N VAL A 94 -4.09 -14.92 -2.23
CA VAL A 94 -3.38 -14.64 -3.49
C VAL A 94 -2.46 -15.79 -3.89
N GLU A 95 -1.83 -16.49 -2.96
CA GLU A 95 -0.98 -17.64 -3.29
C GLU A 95 -1.80 -18.79 -3.90
N ASP A 96 -3.00 -19.06 -3.38
CA ASP A 96 -3.93 -20.02 -3.96
C ASP A 96 -4.41 -19.60 -5.38
N PHE A 97 -4.39 -18.31 -5.66
CA PHE A 97 -4.87 -17.75 -6.93
C PHE A 97 -3.76 -17.66 -8.00
N VAL A 98 -2.54 -17.23 -7.64
CA VAL A 98 -1.47 -16.91 -8.62
C VAL A 98 -0.21 -17.77 -8.51
N HIS A 99 -0.01 -18.49 -7.41
CA HIS A 99 1.17 -19.34 -7.14
C HIS A 99 2.50 -18.57 -7.30
N ALA A 100 2.61 -17.42 -6.64
CA ALA A 100 3.77 -16.55 -6.71
C ALA A 100 4.97 -17.04 -5.89
N GLY A 101 4.75 -17.98 -4.95
CA GLY A 101 5.77 -18.54 -4.06
C GLY A 101 5.94 -17.74 -2.78
N TYR A 102 4.86 -17.13 -2.28
CA TYR A 102 4.85 -16.45 -0.99
C TYR A 102 4.97 -17.43 0.17
N ASP A 103 5.60 -16.98 1.26
CA ASP A 103 5.69 -17.75 2.51
C ASP A 103 4.34 -17.72 3.25
N LEU A 104 3.60 -18.82 3.22
CA LEU A 104 2.30 -18.96 3.90
C LEU A 104 2.42 -19.04 5.43
N ASN A 105 3.62 -19.18 5.99
CA ASN A 105 3.84 -19.14 7.44
C ASN A 105 4.07 -17.72 7.94
N ALA A 106 4.41 -16.79 7.05
CA ALA A 106 4.59 -15.39 7.42
C ALA A 106 3.28 -14.75 7.87
N GLU A 107 3.36 -13.86 8.85
CA GLU A 107 2.23 -13.01 9.27
C GLU A 107 2.06 -11.80 8.33
N ALA A 108 3.13 -11.37 7.68
CA ALA A 108 3.09 -10.36 6.62
C ALA A 108 4.17 -10.58 5.57
N ILE A 109 3.85 -10.17 4.33
CA ILE A 109 4.77 -10.05 3.21
C ILE A 109 4.90 -8.58 2.84
N LEU A 110 6.13 -8.09 2.72
CA LEU A 110 6.44 -6.80 2.11
C LEU A 110 7.01 -7.00 0.71
N LEU A 111 6.54 -6.21 -0.25
CA LEU A 111 7.13 -6.05 -1.58
C LEU A 111 7.74 -4.66 -1.66
N CYS A 112 9.06 -4.59 -1.85
CA CYS A 112 9.79 -3.33 -1.92
C CYS A 112 10.49 -3.25 -3.28
N GLU A 113 10.13 -2.26 -4.10
CA GLU A 113 10.69 -2.11 -5.46
C GLU A 113 11.62 -0.90 -5.52
N SER A 114 12.74 -1.08 -6.20
CA SER A 114 13.62 0.02 -6.64
C SER A 114 13.68 0.02 -8.15
N ASP A 115 13.68 1.22 -8.73
CA ASP A 115 13.85 1.45 -10.17
C ASP A 115 14.81 2.62 -10.44
N GLY A 116 15.47 2.58 -11.60
CA GLY A 116 16.45 3.62 -11.98
C GLY A 116 17.53 3.11 -12.92
N THR A 117 18.74 3.61 -12.77
CA THR A 117 19.94 3.01 -13.39
C THR A 117 20.34 1.73 -12.70
N PRO A 118 21.10 0.83 -13.34
CA PRO A 118 21.57 -0.39 -12.70
C PRO A 118 22.32 -0.17 -11.39
N GLU A 119 23.16 0.87 -11.32
CA GLU A 119 23.96 1.21 -10.15
C GLU A 119 23.09 1.72 -9.00
N GLU A 120 22.13 2.59 -9.29
CA GLU A 120 21.17 3.10 -8.28
C GLU A 120 20.32 1.96 -7.70
N VAL A 121 19.80 1.09 -8.57
CA VAL A 121 18.98 -0.06 -8.15
C VAL A 121 19.79 -1.03 -7.29
N GLU A 122 21.03 -1.35 -7.65
CA GLU A 122 21.89 -2.25 -6.86
C GLU A 122 22.17 -1.68 -5.46
N GLU A 123 22.51 -0.39 -5.36
CA GLU A 123 22.74 0.28 -4.09
C GLU A 123 21.48 0.29 -3.24
N GLU A 124 20.34 0.70 -3.81
CA GLU A 124 19.11 0.86 -3.06
C GLU A 124 18.53 -0.49 -2.59
N ILE A 125 18.57 -1.52 -3.43
CA ILE A 125 18.20 -2.90 -3.05
C ILE A 125 19.07 -3.41 -1.90
N GLY A 126 20.37 -3.13 -1.94
CA GLY A 126 21.28 -3.49 -0.85
C GLY A 126 20.92 -2.80 0.47
N ARG A 127 20.64 -1.48 0.42
CA ARG A 127 20.22 -0.68 1.59
C ARG A 127 18.88 -1.14 2.15
N MET A 128 17.88 -1.35 1.28
CA MET A 128 16.55 -1.84 1.70
C MET A 128 16.66 -3.23 2.34
N SER A 129 17.40 -4.15 1.72
CA SER A 129 17.60 -5.50 2.27
C SER A 129 18.22 -5.47 3.67
N ALA A 130 19.21 -4.60 3.89
CA ALA A 130 19.84 -4.45 5.20
C ALA A 130 18.86 -3.91 6.26
N VAL A 131 18.04 -2.92 5.91
CA VAL A 131 17.01 -2.38 6.80
C VAL A 131 15.97 -3.44 7.14
N LEU A 132 15.42 -4.14 6.15
CA LEU A 132 14.41 -5.18 6.35
C LEU A 132 14.94 -6.31 7.23
N GLN A 133 16.19 -6.73 7.01
CA GLN A 133 16.84 -7.74 7.85
C GLN A 133 17.06 -7.26 9.28
N GLY A 134 17.46 -6.00 9.44
CA GLY A 134 17.61 -5.36 10.76
C GLY A 134 16.30 -5.26 11.54
N CYS A 135 15.16 -5.18 10.84
CA CYS A 135 13.81 -5.18 11.43
C CYS A 135 13.26 -6.60 11.68
N GLY A 136 14.04 -7.65 11.41
CA GLY A 136 13.67 -9.03 11.73
C GLY A 136 12.88 -9.74 10.63
N ALA A 137 13.12 -9.42 9.36
CA ALA A 137 12.62 -10.22 8.26
C ALA A 137 13.12 -11.66 8.37
N THR A 138 12.22 -12.63 8.30
CA THR A 138 12.52 -14.06 8.41
C THR A 138 13.06 -14.65 7.12
N ALA A 139 12.69 -14.06 5.98
CA ALA A 139 13.22 -14.38 4.67
C ALA A 139 13.23 -13.15 3.78
N ILE A 140 14.23 -13.05 2.91
CA ILE A 140 14.36 -11.99 1.90
C ILE A 140 14.73 -12.65 0.57
N ALA A 141 13.93 -12.38 -0.46
CA ALA A 141 14.22 -12.76 -1.84
C ALA A 141 14.25 -11.52 -2.72
N VAL A 142 15.29 -11.41 -3.55
CA VAL A 142 15.44 -10.31 -4.53
C VAL A 142 15.23 -10.88 -5.91
N SER A 143 14.36 -10.25 -6.71
CA SER A 143 14.09 -10.70 -8.07
C SER A 143 15.35 -10.69 -8.93
N LYS A 144 15.59 -11.78 -9.67
CA LYS A 144 16.78 -11.96 -10.51
C LYS A 144 16.62 -11.29 -11.86
N ASP A 145 15.38 -11.29 -12.35
CA ASP A 145 15.00 -10.79 -13.67
C ASP A 145 13.57 -10.21 -13.64
N GLU A 146 13.13 -9.68 -14.76
CA GLU A 146 11.81 -9.09 -14.93
C GLU A 146 10.67 -10.10 -14.72
N ALA A 147 10.85 -11.36 -15.14
CA ALA A 147 9.83 -12.38 -14.97
C ALA A 147 9.60 -12.70 -13.49
N GLU A 148 10.67 -12.80 -12.70
CA GLU A 148 10.57 -13.00 -11.26
C GLU A 148 10.01 -11.76 -10.54
N ARG A 149 10.38 -10.55 -10.96
CA ARG A 149 9.81 -9.31 -10.47
C ARG A 149 8.28 -9.29 -10.68
N LEU A 150 7.83 -9.57 -11.89
CA LEU A 150 6.40 -9.62 -12.21
C LEU A 150 5.68 -10.73 -11.44
N ARG A 151 6.33 -11.86 -11.19
CA ARG A 151 5.78 -12.91 -10.34
C ARG A 151 5.58 -12.44 -8.90
N PHE A 152 6.55 -11.75 -8.29
CA PHE A 152 6.38 -11.18 -6.95
C PHE A 152 5.21 -10.20 -6.89
N TRP A 153 5.04 -9.37 -7.92
CA TRP A 153 3.93 -8.42 -8.00
C TRP A 153 2.57 -9.06 -8.31
N SER A 154 2.55 -10.28 -8.86
CA SER A 154 1.31 -10.89 -9.34
C SER A 154 0.26 -11.06 -8.22
N GLY A 155 0.69 -11.45 -7.01
CA GLY A 155 -0.22 -11.57 -5.88
C GLY A 155 -0.81 -10.21 -5.48
N ARG A 156 0.04 -9.19 -5.32
CA ARG A 156 -0.42 -7.85 -4.96
C ARG A 156 -1.43 -7.29 -5.98
N LYS A 157 -1.17 -7.50 -7.27
CA LYS A 157 -2.08 -7.07 -8.35
C LYS A 157 -3.40 -7.83 -8.38
N ASN A 158 -3.43 -9.05 -7.86
CA ASN A 158 -4.60 -9.90 -7.82
C ASN A 158 -5.24 -10.02 -6.43
N ALA A 159 -4.85 -9.18 -5.47
CA ALA A 159 -5.34 -9.25 -4.10
C ALA A 159 -6.87 -9.11 -4.01
N PHE A 160 -7.44 -8.13 -4.69
CA PHE A 160 -8.89 -7.92 -4.70
C PHE A 160 -9.65 -9.09 -5.34
N PRO A 161 -9.34 -9.56 -6.56
CA PRO A 161 -9.96 -10.75 -7.12
C PRO A 161 -9.79 -12.02 -6.28
N ALA A 162 -8.62 -12.17 -5.64
CA ALA A 162 -8.33 -13.34 -4.80
C ALA A 162 -9.17 -13.36 -3.51
N SER A 163 -9.59 -12.20 -2.99
CA SER A 163 -10.43 -12.12 -1.79
C SER A 163 -11.77 -12.86 -1.96
N GLY A 164 -12.28 -12.95 -3.19
CA GLY A 164 -13.48 -13.74 -3.52
C GLY A 164 -13.33 -15.25 -3.27
N ARG A 165 -12.11 -15.75 -3.02
CA ARG A 165 -11.87 -17.11 -2.57
C ARG A 165 -12.08 -17.31 -1.07
N ILE A 166 -12.09 -16.23 -0.31
CA ILE A 166 -12.25 -16.27 1.15
C ILE A 166 -13.68 -15.99 1.56
N SER A 167 -14.35 -15.07 0.88
CA SER A 167 -15.70 -14.61 1.19
C SER A 167 -16.45 -14.22 -0.07
N PRO A 168 -17.79 -14.36 -0.12
CA PRO A 168 -18.58 -13.92 -1.28
C PRO A 168 -18.50 -12.40 -1.51
N ASP A 169 -18.40 -11.63 -0.44
CA ASP A 169 -18.35 -10.18 -0.48
C ASP A 169 -17.21 -9.63 0.38
N TYR A 170 -16.80 -8.41 0.10
CA TYR A 170 -15.91 -7.63 0.96
C TYR A 170 -16.28 -6.14 0.90
N MET A 171 -16.00 -5.43 1.97
CA MET A 171 -16.04 -3.97 2.03
C MET A 171 -14.61 -3.46 2.21
N CYS A 172 -14.15 -2.65 1.25
CA CYS A 172 -12.83 -2.03 1.32
C CYS A 172 -12.94 -0.68 2.04
N MET A 173 -12.18 -0.51 3.12
CA MET A 173 -12.12 0.74 3.88
C MET A 173 -10.85 1.49 3.49
N ASP A 174 -10.97 2.35 2.49
CA ASP A 174 -9.85 3.18 2.04
C ASP A 174 -9.61 4.31 3.04
N SER A 175 -8.43 4.33 3.64
CA SER A 175 -8.03 5.35 4.60
C SER A 175 -6.53 5.61 4.55
N THR A 176 -6.08 6.71 5.13
CA THR A 176 -4.66 7.08 5.16
C THR A 176 -4.24 7.42 6.58
N ILE A 177 -3.07 6.94 6.99
CA ILE A 177 -2.47 7.20 8.30
C ILE A 177 -1.00 7.60 8.15
N PRO A 178 -0.40 8.23 9.15
CA PRO A 178 1.05 8.39 9.19
C PRO A 178 1.75 7.02 9.14
N ARG A 179 2.70 6.84 8.23
CA ARG A 179 3.42 5.55 8.01
C ARG A 179 3.98 4.90 9.27
N LYS A 180 4.44 5.72 10.23
CA LYS A 180 4.92 5.26 11.54
C LYS A 180 3.84 4.61 12.43
N ARG A 181 2.56 4.76 12.07
CA ARG A 181 1.42 4.20 12.79
C ARG A 181 0.90 2.90 12.17
N LEU A 182 1.57 2.40 11.10
CA LEU A 182 1.11 1.24 10.36
C LEU A 182 0.96 -0.01 11.25
N ALA A 183 1.92 -0.27 12.13
CA ALA A 183 1.83 -1.36 13.09
C ALA A 183 0.64 -1.21 14.05
N ASP A 184 0.37 0.01 14.50
CA ASP A 184 -0.70 0.28 15.45
C ASP A 184 -2.09 0.05 14.83
N ILE A 185 -2.31 0.49 13.57
CA ILE A 185 -3.61 0.27 12.91
C ILE A 185 -3.85 -1.22 12.62
N LEU A 186 -2.83 -1.96 12.24
CA LEU A 186 -2.95 -3.40 12.01
C LEU A 186 -3.39 -4.14 13.28
N LEU A 187 -2.81 -3.79 14.42
CA LEU A 187 -3.21 -4.36 15.72
C LEU A 187 -4.64 -3.93 16.11
N ALA A 188 -5.01 -2.68 15.84
CA ALA A 188 -6.37 -2.21 16.10
C ALA A 188 -7.39 -2.96 15.23
N ILE A 189 -7.10 -3.19 13.94
CA ILE A 189 -7.95 -3.99 13.05
C ILE A 189 -8.09 -5.42 13.58
N ALA A 190 -7.01 -6.05 14.03
CA ALA A 190 -7.06 -7.40 14.60
C ALA A 190 -7.95 -7.50 15.87
N GLU A 191 -8.01 -6.45 16.69
CA GLU A 191 -8.95 -6.38 17.82
C GLU A 191 -10.40 -6.13 17.35
N MET A 192 -10.59 -5.33 16.29
CA MET A 192 -11.92 -5.11 15.70
C MET A 192 -12.48 -6.40 15.05
N GLU A 193 -11.64 -7.24 14.42
CA GLU A 193 -12.06 -8.55 13.92
C GLU A 193 -12.73 -9.39 15.04
N LYS A 194 -12.14 -9.39 16.22
CA LYS A 194 -12.70 -10.09 17.40
C LYS A 194 -14.01 -9.45 17.86
N LYS A 195 -14.04 -8.11 17.93
CA LYS A 195 -15.20 -7.31 18.36
C LYS A 195 -16.41 -7.57 17.46
N TYR A 196 -16.21 -7.57 16.15
CA TYR A 196 -17.28 -7.72 15.17
C TYR A 196 -17.49 -9.14 14.70
N SER A 197 -16.63 -10.09 15.09
CA SER A 197 -16.64 -11.48 14.62
C SER A 197 -16.69 -11.58 13.11
N LEU A 198 -15.93 -10.74 12.44
CA LEU A 198 -15.69 -10.74 10.99
C LEU A 198 -14.19 -10.76 10.75
N ARG A 199 -13.78 -11.36 9.64
CA ARG A 199 -12.37 -11.36 9.23
C ARG A 199 -12.05 -10.13 8.39
N CYS A 200 -10.80 -9.70 8.45
CA CYS A 200 -10.24 -8.70 7.57
C CYS A 200 -9.02 -9.26 6.85
N ALA A 201 -8.86 -8.94 5.58
CA ALA A 201 -7.66 -9.24 4.81
C ALA A 201 -7.02 -7.92 4.39
N ASN A 202 -5.77 -7.69 4.79
CA ASN A 202 -5.12 -6.40 4.62
C ASN A 202 -4.17 -6.42 3.44
N VAL A 203 -4.32 -5.42 2.58
CA VAL A 203 -3.44 -5.16 1.44
C VAL A 203 -3.23 -3.65 1.32
N PHE A 204 -2.00 -3.17 1.50
CA PHE A 204 -1.72 -1.75 1.72
C PHE A 204 -0.68 -1.21 0.75
N HIS A 205 -0.84 0.06 0.34
CA HIS A 205 0.26 0.89 -0.12
C HIS A 205 1.05 1.38 1.10
N ALA A 206 1.83 0.48 1.68
CA ALA A 206 2.47 0.71 2.96
C ALA A 206 3.45 1.91 2.92
N GLY A 207 4.10 2.13 1.77
CA GLY A 207 5.00 3.26 1.55
C GLY A 207 4.32 4.62 1.60
N ASP A 208 3.03 4.68 1.31
CA ASP A 208 2.21 5.91 1.31
C ASP A 208 1.42 6.10 2.61
N GLY A 209 1.25 5.02 3.38
CA GLY A 209 0.35 4.99 4.53
C GLY A 209 -1.12 4.85 4.14
N ASN A 210 -1.39 4.51 2.88
CA ASN A 210 -2.73 4.26 2.37
C ASN A 210 -3.12 2.80 2.61
N LEU A 211 -4.26 2.60 3.24
CA LEU A 211 -4.76 1.32 3.73
C LEU A 211 -5.93 0.84 2.88
N HIS A 212 -5.96 -0.46 2.60
CA HIS A 212 -7.11 -1.13 1.99
C HIS A 212 -7.46 -2.39 2.79
N PRO A 213 -7.94 -2.25 4.05
CA PRO A 213 -8.48 -3.40 4.79
C PRO A 213 -9.77 -3.86 4.12
N LEU A 214 -9.81 -5.13 3.73
CA LEU A 214 -10.98 -5.77 3.15
C LEU A 214 -11.73 -6.52 4.24
N ILE A 215 -12.84 -5.97 4.74
CA ILE A 215 -13.72 -6.65 5.69
C ILE A 215 -14.52 -7.68 4.91
N LEU A 216 -14.37 -8.94 5.29
CA LEU A 216 -14.94 -10.09 4.60
C LEU A 216 -16.29 -10.47 5.22
N PHE A 217 -17.35 -10.55 4.41
CA PHE A 217 -18.69 -10.83 4.87
C PHE A 217 -19.56 -11.47 3.77
N ASP A 218 -20.78 -11.86 4.12
CA ASP A 218 -21.83 -12.26 3.17
C ASP A 218 -22.92 -11.18 3.18
N ALA A 219 -23.10 -10.47 2.07
CA ALA A 219 -24.10 -9.41 1.93
C ALA A 219 -25.55 -9.92 1.97
N ASN A 220 -25.76 -11.24 1.83
CA ASN A 220 -27.07 -11.85 1.98
C ASN A 220 -27.45 -12.08 3.46
N ASP A 221 -26.50 -11.94 4.39
CA ASP A 221 -26.70 -11.95 5.83
C ASP A 221 -26.81 -10.52 6.37
N PRO A 222 -28.02 -10.02 6.73
CA PRO A 222 -28.20 -8.65 7.21
C PRO A 222 -27.41 -8.33 8.50
N ASP A 223 -27.16 -9.35 9.35
CA ASP A 223 -26.37 -9.15 10.57
C ASP A 223 -24.90 -8.97 10.25
N GLN A 224 -24.35 -9.76 9.32
CA GLN A 224 -22.97 -9.56 8.86
C GLN A 224 -22.79 -8.21 8.17
N LEU A 225 -23.73 -7.82 7.32
CA LEU A 225 -23.69 -6.51 6.66
C LEU A 225 -23.66 -5.37 7.68
N HIS A 226 -24.56 -5.41 8.67
CA HIS A 226 -24.59 -4.37 9.73
C HIS A 226 -23.29 -4.32 10.55
N ARG A 227 -22.76 -5.50 10.94
CA ARG A 227 -21.47 -5.55 11.67
C ARG A 227 -20.31 -5.07 10.81
N CYS A 228 -20.34 -5.33 9.50
CA CYS A 228 -19.36 -4.86 8.55
C CYS A 228 -19.34 -3.32 8.45
N GLU A 229 -20.52 -2.69 8.37
CA GLU A 229 -20.66 -1.24 8.38
C GLU A 229 -20.10 -0.60 9.66
N LEU A 230 -20.40 -1.16 10.82
CA LEU A 230 -19.86 -0.69 12.10
C LEU A 230 -18.34 -0.89 12.20
N PHE A 231 -17.84 -2.03 11.71
CA PHE A 231 -16.40 -2.29 11.68
C PHE A 231 -15.68 -1.29 10.76
N GLY A 232 -16.24 -1.02 9.59
CA GLY A 232 -15.71 -0.01 8.67
C GLY A 232 -15.67 1.38 9.30
N ALA A 233 -16.72 1.79 9.99
CA ALA A 233 -16.76 3.07 10.71
C ALA A 233 -15.65 3.16 11.77
N ASP A 234 -15.46 2.12 12.59
CA ASP A 234 -14.40 2.07 13.61
C ASP A 234 -12.99 2.16 12.98
N ILE A 235 -12.76 1.54 11.81
CA ILE A 235 -11.48 1.65 11.09
C ILE A 235 -11.23 3.11 10.69
N LEU A 236 -12.21 3.77 10.10
CA LEU A 236 -12.08 5.17 9.66
C LEU A 236 -11.88 6.12 10.83
N GLU A 237 -12.66 5.97 11.89
CA GLU A 237 -12.52 6.79 13.11
C GLU A 237 -11.13 6.61 13.77
N THR A 238 -10.65 5.35 13.81
CA THR A 238 -9.32 5.04 14.33
C THR A 238 -8.23 5.64 13.45
N SER A 239 -8.37 5.57 12.13
CA SER A 239 -7.43 6.18 11.18
C SER A 239 -7.35 7.70 11.37
N VAL A 240 -8.49 8.38 11.48
CA VAL A 240 -8.55 9.83 11.76
C VAL A 240 -7.91 10.17 13.11
N ALA A 241 -8.14 9.36 14.15
CA ALA A 241 -7.53 9.56 15.46
C ALA A 241 -6.00 9.34 15.48
N MET A 242 -5.47 8.61 14.51
CA MET A 242 -4.03 8.40 14.37
C MET A 242 -3.32 9.54 13.61
N GLY A 243 -4.04 10.42 12.93
CA GLY A 243 -3.55 11.62 12.24
C GLY A 243 -3.73 11.57 10.75
#